data_6eb23b9c7f1163d03a6a8fc52c3fa2a0
#
_entry.id   6eb23b9c7f1163d03a6a8fc52c3fa2a0
#
_cell.length_a   1.000
_cell.length_b   1.000
_cell.length_c   1.000
_cell.angle_alpha   90.00
_cell.angle_beta   90.00
_cell.angle_gamma   90.00
#
_symmetry.space_group_name_H-M   'P 1'
#
loop_
_entity.id
_entity.type
_entity.pdbx_description
1 polymer ?
#
loop_
_entity_poly.entity_id
_entity_poly.type
_entity_poly.pdbx_seq_one_letter_code
_entity_poly.pdbx_strand_id
1 'polypeptide(L)'
;MRIAVIDDEKYSRVALVRQIESFLPHAEIAEAGSGAQAVELLEKHSFDVLFIDIHLGDMEGTVIASLARRLMPQAKIIFATAFSEYAVRAFELRADDYILKPFDPERIHKARER
;
A
#
# COMPACT_ATOMS: atom_id res chain seq x y z
N MET A 1 -9.60 -3.89 11.82
CA MET A 1 -8.76 -3.08 10.92
C MET A 1 -8.89 -3.56 9.49
N ARG A 2 -9.08 -2.65 8.57
CA ARG A 2 -9.13 -2.95 7.14
C ARG A 2 -7.88 -2.43 6.45
N ILE A 3 -7.27 -3.29 5.65
CA ILE A 3 -6.01 -3.00 4.96
C ILE A 3 -6.18 -3.28 3.47
N ALA A 4 -5.73 -2.35 2.63
CA ALA A 4 -5.67 -2.56 1.18
C ALA A 4 -4.23 -2.81 0.76
N VAL A 5 -4.02 -3.78 -0.11
CA VAL A 5 -2.72 -4.07 -0.72
C VAL A 5 -2.86 -3.92 -2.23
N ILE A 6 -2.21 -2.92 -2.78
CA ILE A 6 -2.34 -2.53 -4.19
C ILE A 6 -1.00 -2.68 -4.87
N ASP A 7 -0.88 -3.69 -5.73
CA ASP A 7 0.36 -4.04 -6.41
C ASP A 7 0.01 -4.86 -7.65
N ASP A 8 0.53 -4.49 -8.81
CA ASP A 8 0.26 -5.20 -10.07
C ASP A 8 1.05 -6.50 -10.18
N GLU A 9 2.06 -6.70 -9.35
CA GLU A 9 2.85 -7.92 -9.33
C GLU A 9 2.28 -8.90 -8.32
N LYS A 10 1.69 -9.99 -8.82
CA LYS A 10 0.97 -10.95 -8.00
C LYS A 10 1.82 -11.54 -6.86
N TYR A 11 3.04 -11.93 -7.15
CA TYR A 11 3.89 -12.57 -6.12
C TYR A 11 4.26 -11.60 -5.01
N SER A 12 4.58 -10.37 -5.34
CA SER A 12 4.85 -9.33 -4.35
C SER A 12 3.62 -9.06 -3.51
N ARG A 13 2.45 -8.97 -4.14
CA ARG A 13 1.20 -8.72 -3.45
C ARG A 13 0.88 -9.83 -2.45
N VAL A 14 0.96 -11.07 -2.89
CA VAL A 14 0.71 -12.25 -2.04
C VAL A 14 1.69 -12.31 -0.89
N ALA A 15 2.98 -12.06 -1.16
CA ALA A 15 4.01 -12.07 -0.12
C ALA A 15 3.73 -11.02 0.96
N LEU A 16 3.35 -9.83 0.55
CA LEU A 16 3.03 -8.75 1.49
C LEU A 16 1.79 -9.10 2.32
N VAL A 17 0.75 -9.62 1.68
CA VAL A 17 -0.46 -10.04 2.39
C VAL A 17 -0.13 -11.06 3.47
N ARG A 18 0.68 -12.07 3.14
CA ARG A 18 1.08 -13.10 4.11
C ARG A 18 1.84 -12.52 5.30
N GLN A 19 2.72 -11.57 5.04
CA GLN A 19 3.48 -10.93 6.11
C GLN A 19 2.56 -10.09 7.01
N ILE A 20 1.63 -9.36 6.43
CA ILE A 20 0.66 -8.59 7.20
C ILE A 20 -0.20 -9.52 8.06
N GLU A 21 -0.66 -10.62 7.50
CA GLU A 21 -1.46 -11.61 8.23
C GLU A 21 -0.71 -12.20 9.42
N SER A 22 0.60 -12.34 9.32
CA SER A 22 1.40 -12.85 10.43
C SER A 22 1.42 -11.92 11.63
N PHE A 23 1.33 -10.59 11.40
CA PHE A 23 1.29 -9.60 12.47
C PHE A 23 -0.13 -9.26 12.91
N LEU A 24 -1.08 -9.31 11.99
CA LEU A 24 -2.47 -8.90 12.21
C LEU A 24 -3.43 -9.97 11.71
N PRO A 25 -3.52 -11.11 12.42
CA PRO A 25 -4.31 -12.25 11.93
C PRO A 25 -5.80 -11.98 11.81
N HIS A 26 -6.31 -10.92 12.45
CA HIS A 26 -7.73 -10.57 12.39
C HIS A 26 -8.02 -9.39 11.46
N ALA A 27 -7.02 -8.86 10.77
CA ALA A 27 -7.24 -7.77 9.83
C ALA A 27 -7.99 -8.26 8.59
N GLU A 28 -8.88 -7.44 8.07
CA GLU A 28 -9.52 -7.69 6.78
C GLU A 28 -8.63 -7.09 5.69
N ILE A 29 -8.12 -7.93 4.80
CA ILE A 29 -7.20 -7.50 3.75
C ILE A 29 -7.88 -7.62 2.40
N ALA A 30 -7.92 -6.52 1.66
CA ALA A 30 -8.39 -6.50 0.29
C ALA A 30 -7.21 -6.25 -0.65
N GLU A 31 -7.25 -6.84 -1.83
CA GLU A 31 -6.18 -6.76 -2.81
C GLU A 31 -6.68 -6.12 -4.10
N ALA A 32 -5.80 -5.35 -4.74
CA ALA A 32 -6.03 -4.82 -6.08
C ALA A 32 -4.77 -5.02 -6.91
N GLY A 33 -4.93 -5.55 -8.12
CA GLY A 33 -3.83 -5.85 -9.04
C GLY A 33 -3.60 -4.78 -10.10
N SER A 34 -4.32 -3.66 -10.03
CA SER A 34 -4.16 -2.55 -10.97
C SER A 34 -4.67 -1.27 -10.34
N GLY A 35 -4.34 -0.15 -10.97
CA GLY A 35 -4.88 1.14 -10.54
C GLY A 35 -6.40 1.20 -10.69
N ALA A 36 -6.93 0.65 -11.79
CA ALA A 36 -8.38 0.62 -12.02
C ALA A 36 -9.10 -0.17 -10.91
N GLN A 37 -8.57 -1.34 -10.56
CA GLN A 37 -9.13 -2.13 -9.46
C GLN A 37 -9.03 -1.41 -8.12
N ALA A 38 -7.91 -0.69 -7.90
CA ALA A 38 -7.73 0.09 -6.68
C ALA A 38 -8.77 1.19 -6.56
N VAL A 39 -9.02 1.93 -7.63
CA VAL A 39 -10.03 2.99 -7.65
C VAL A 39 -11.40 2.42 -7.27
N GLU A 40 -11.78 1.31 -7.89
CA GLU A 40 -13.05 0.65 -7.60
C GLU A 40 -13.13 0.23 -6.12
N LEU A 41 -12.05 -0.31 -5.58
CA LEU A 41 -11.97 -0.75 -4.20
C LEU A 41 -12.16 0.43 -3.24
N LEU A 42 -11.48 1.55 -3.51
CA LEU A 42 -11.54 2.74 -2.67
C LEU A 42 -12.89 3.45 -2.72
N GLU A 43 -13.61 3.32 -3.83
CA GLU A 43 -14.93 3.89 -3.95
C GLU A 43 -15.98 3.11 -3.16
N LYS A 44 -15.75 1.83 -2.93
CA LYS A 44 -16.71 0.94 -2.26
C LYS A 44 -16.45 0.72 -0.79
N HIS A 45 -15.20 0.87 -0.36
CA HIS A 45 -14.79 0.53 1.02
C HIS A 45 -13.85 1.58 1.60
N SER A 46 -13.83 1.65 2.93
CA SER A 46 -12.86 2.46 3.67
C SER A 46 -11.75 1.56 4.21
N PHE A 47 -10.55 2.09 4.32
CA PHE A 47 -9.39 1.36 4.82
C PHE A 47 -8.68 2.17 5.90
N ASP A 48 -8.06 1.47 6.85
CA ASP A 48 -7.24 2.08 7.89
C ASP A 48 -5.80 2.25 7.41
N VAL A 49 -5.32 1.30 6.62
CA VAL A 49 -3.96 1.31 6.07
C VAL A 49 -4.01 0.87 4.61
N LEU A 50 -3.24 1.56 3.77
CA LEU A 50 -3.09 1.19 2.36
C LEU A 50 -1.61 1.02 2.04
N PHE A 51 -1.26 -0.15 1.49
CA PHE A 51 0.06 -0.41 0.92
C PHE A 51 -0.07 -0.28 -0.59
N ILE A 52 0.65 0.65 -1.20
CA ILE A 52 0.49 0.99 -2.61
C ILE A 52 1.84 0.94 -3.31
N ASP A 53 1.95 0.14 -4.38
CA ASP A 53 3.13 0.19 -5.23
C ASP A 53 3.10 1.48 -6.05
N ILE A 54 4.25 2.07 -6.28
CA ILE A 54 4.38 3.31 -7.04
C ILE A 54 4.01 3.11 -8.50
N HIS A 55 4.43 1.99 -9.10
CA HIS A 55 4.06 1.66 -10.48
C HIS A 55 3.02 0.55 -10.52
N LEU A 56 1.87 0.83 -11.11
CA LEU A 56 0.77 -0.13 -11.21
C LEU A 56 0.49 -0.57 -12.65
N GLY A 57 1.37 -0.24 -13.58
CA GLY A 57 1.20 -0.60 -14.98
C GLY A 57 0.26 0.33 -15.72
N ASP A 58 -0.98 0.43 -15.28
CA ASP A 58 -1.98 1.29 -15.89
C ASP A 58 -1.96 2.73 -15.37
N MET A 59 -1.39 2.96 -14.20
CA MET A 59 -1.22 4.31 -13.64
C MET A 59 -0.17 4.30 -12.53
N GLU A 60 0.24 5.49 -12.10
CA GLU A 60 1.16 5.64 -10.99
C GLU A 60 0.42 5.47 -9.66
N GLY A 61 1.06 4.81 -8.69
CA GLY A 61 0.49 4.62 -7.36
C GLY A 61 0.26 5.94 -6.62
N THR A 62 0.97 7.01 -7.00
CA THR A 62 0.77 8.34 -6.42
C THR A 62 -0.62 8.89 -6.71
N VAL A 63 -1.21 8.51 -7.84
CA VAL A 63 -2.59 8.88 -8.18
C VAL A 63 -3.56 8.23 -7.20
N ILE A 64 -3.34 6.94 -6.92
CA ILE A 64 -4.15 6.20 -5.96
C ILE A 64 -3.97 6.77 -4.55
N ALA A 65 -2.74 7.11 -4.17
CA ALA A 65 -2.46 7.70 -2.86
C ALA A 65 -3.20 9.04 -2.70
N SER A 66 -3.22 9.87 -3.73
CA SER A 66 -3.94 11.14 -3.70
C SER A 66 -5.45 10.95 -3.54
N LEU A 67 -6.00 9.96 -4.26
CA LEU A 67 -7.42 9.62 -4.14
C LEU A 67 -7.74 9.12 -2.72
N ALA A 68 -6.93 8.21 -2.20
CA ALA A 68 -7.11 7.67 -0.86
C ALA A 68 -7.04 8.77 0.19
N ARG A 69 -6.09 9.70 0.06
CA ARG A 69 -5.96 10.81 1.00
C ARG A 69 -7.20 11.68 1.01
N ARG A 70 -7.83 11.87 -0.15
CA ARG A 70 -9.04 12.68 -0.25
C ARG A 70 -10.27 11.95 0.30
N LEU A 71 -10.41 10.66 0.01
CA LEU A 71 -11.56 9.87 0.44
C LEU A 71 -11.45 9.44 1.91
N MET A 72 -10.23 9.21 2.39
CA MET A 72 -9.95 8.66 3.71
C MET A 72 -8.80 9.42 4.36
N PRO A 73 -9.04 10.67 4.83
CA PRO A 73 -7.95 11.51 5.36
C PRO A 73 -7.20 10.90 6.54
N GLN A 74 -7.84 10.00 7.28
CA GLN A 74 -7.24 9.38 8.46
C GLN A 74 -6.49 8.08 8.13
N ALA A 75 -6.61 7.56 6.91
CA ALA A 75 -5.93 6.34 6.54
C ALA A 75 -4.42 6.54 6.45
N LYS A 76 -3.67 5.55 6.87
CA LYS A 76 -2.21 5.54 6.72
C LYS A 76 -1.85 5.01 5.34
N ILE A 77 -1.05 5.75 4.61
CA ILE A 77 -0.60 5.38 3.27
C ILE A 77 0.87 5.01 3.32
N ILE A 78 1.20 3.82 2.86
CA ILE A 78 2.56 3.28 2.84
C ILE A 78 2.87 2.83 1.42
N PHE A 79 3.90 3.41 0.80
CA PHE A 79 4.37 2.93 -0.49
C PHE A 79 5.20 1.66 -0.30
N ALA A 80 4.91 0.63 -1.09
CA ALA A 80 5.63 -0.64 -1.09
C ALA A 80 6.18 -0.84 -2.51
N THR A 81 7.48 -0.65 -2.70
CA THR A 81 8.03 -0.50 -4.04
C THR A 81 9.44 -1.07 -4.15
N ALA A 82 9.86 -1.37 -5.40
CA ALA A 82 11.23 -1.76 -5.72
C ALA A 82 12.15 -0.56 -5.95
N PHE A 83 11.63 0.67 -5.97
CA PHE A 83 12.44 1.86 -6.16
C PHE A 83 13.41 2.05 -4.99
N SER A 84 14.58 2.62 -5.31
CA SER A 84 15.57 2.95 -4.29
C SER A 84 15.03 4.00 -3.33
N GLU A 85 15.63 4.08 -2.16
CA GLU A 85 15.27 5.06 -1.15
C GLU A 85 15.28 6.50 -1.69
N TYR A 86 16.25 6.81 -2.56
CA TYR A 86 16.34 8.13 -3.15
C TYR A 86 15.12 8.47 -4.00
N ALA A 87 14.67 7.54 -4.82
CA ALA A 87 13.49 7.75 -5.64
C ALA A 87 12.23 7.86 -4.80
N VAL A 88 12.13 7.06 -3.75
CA VAL A 88 10.98 7.04 -2.85
C VAL A 88 10.84 8.37 -2.10
N ARG A 89 11.93 9.02 -1.71
CA ARG A 89 11.89 10.31 -1.04
C ARG A 89 11.12 11.38 -1.81
N ALA A 90 11.14 11.30 -3.13
CA ALA A 90 10.39 12.25 -3.96
C ALA A 90 8.87 12.13 -3.74
N PHE A 91 8.41 11.00 -3.22
CA PHE A 91 7.00 10.72 -3.01
C PHE A 91 6.57 10.80 -1.54
N GLU A 92 7.50 11.01 -0.61
CA GLU A 92 7.22 11.01 0.83
C GLU A 92 6.16 12.03 1.26
N LEU A 93 6.06 13.13 0.54
CA LEU A 93 5.07 14.16 0.83
C LEU A 93 3.62 13.64 0.68
N ARG A 94 3.44 12.50 0.01
CA ARG A 94 2.12 11.91 -0.27
C ARG A 94 1.84 10.64 0.52
N ALA A 95 2.82 10.21 1.31
CA ALA A 95 2.70 8.97 2.06
C ALA A 95 3.18 9.15 3.49
N ASP A 96 2.71 8.28 4.38
CA ASP A 96 3.14 8.26 5.77
C ASP A 96 4.46 7.51 5.93
N ASP A 97 4.73 6.55 5.05
CA ASP A 97 5.97 5.77 5.09
C ASP A 97 6.16 5.03 3.77
N TYR A 98 7.26 4.30 3.67
CA TYR A 98 7.54 3.44 2.53
C TYR A 98 8.31 2.19 2.98
N ILE A 99 8.22 1.13 2.18
CA ILE A 99 9.02 -0.08 2.35
C ILE A 99 9.56 -0.51 0.98
N LEU A 100 10.79 -1.04 0.97
CA LEU A 100 11.42 -1.50 -0.26
C LEU A 100 11.25 -3.00 -0.45
N LYS A 101 11.07 -3.42 -1.69
CA LYS A 101 11.08 -4.83 -2.07
C LYS A 101 12.53 -5.33 -2.16
N PRO A 102 12.84 -6.56 -1.78
CA PRO A 102 11.97 -7.52 -1.11
C PRO A 102 11.66 -7.09 0.33
N PHE A 103 10.49 -7.50 0.83
CA PHE A 103 10.00 -7.01 2.12
C PHE A 103 10.69 -7.64 3.31
N ASP A 104 11.08 -6.79 4.25
CA ASP A 104 11.55 -7.19 5.57
C ASP A 104 10.35 -7.14 6.52
N PRO A 105 9.98 -8.24 7.19
CA PRO A 105 8.84 -8.25 8.10
C PRO A 105 8.91 -7.19 9.19
N GLU A 106 10.09 -6.93 9.76
CA GLU A 106 10.25 -5.90 10.77
C GLU A 106 9.96 -4.50 10.22
N ARG A 107 10.39 -4.25 8.99
CA ARG A 107 10.17 -2.94 8.36
C ARG A 107 8.69 -2.71 8.09
N ILE A 108 7.97 -3.73 7.67
CA ILE A 108 6.53 -3.66 7.46
C ILE A 108 5.83 -3.32 8.77
N HIS A 109 6.21 -3.98 9.85
CA HIS A 109 5.64 -3.75 11.17
C HIS A 109 5.87 -2.31 11.64
N LYS A 110 7.08 -1.80 11.49
CA LYS A 110 7.41 -0.41 11.85
C LYS A 110 6.65 0.62 11.04
N ALA A 111 6.50 0.40 9.73
CA ALA A 111 5.76 1.30 8.87
C ALA A 111 4.30 1.41 9.31
N ARG A 112 3.70 0.29 9.67
CA ARG A 112 2.34 0.25 10.16
C ARG A 112 2.16 1.01 11.47
N GLU A 113 3.16 1.00 12.33
CA GLU A 113 3.10 1.65 13.65
C GLU A 113 3.29 3.16 13.61
N ARG A 114 3.89 3.68 12.55
CA ARG A 114 4.03 5.12 12.40
C ARG A 114 2.68 5.78 12.12
#